data_5fe85ac09f07069c7cd8e8509a96b90e
#
_entry.id   5fe85ac09f07069c7cd8e8509a96b90e
#
_cell.length_a   1.000
_cell.length_b   1.000
_cell.length_c   1.000
_cell.angle_alpha   90.00
_cell.angle_beta   90.00
_cell.angle_gamma   90.00
#
_symmetry.space_group_name_H-M   'P 1'
#
loop_
_entity.id
_entity.type
_entity.pdbx_description
1 polymer ?
#
loop_
_entity_poly.entity_id
_entity_poly.type
_entity_poly.pdbx_seq_one_letter_code
_entity_poly.pdbx_strand_id
1 'polypeptide(L)'
;MLETAEATVIIDPYLSDSVEKIQPQNYRRVAVDKRFLEVKPDLLLFTHVHLDHYDTETAPIYLANEKKMTVLCPTSVWSEARKNGGVHNYVCFDRGTVWTEKGLRFTAVMATHSDNAAIGIIIEDLSDGKKYYVTGDTLYNHNIFADLPDGLYAIILPINGVGNNMNVTDAMDFAKRSGAKYAVPVHFGMFDQLSPECFKLDNRVIPTVYEEIQFN
;
A
#
# COMPACT_ATOMS: atom_id res chain seq x y z
N MET A 1 -4.00 -6.71 1.19
CA MET A 1 -3.36 -8.06 1.17
C MET A 1 -3.40 -8.59 -0.25
N LEU A 2 -2.33 -9.23 -0.71
CA LEU A 2 -2.26 -9.95 -1.98
C LEU A 2 -1.93 -11.42 -1.66
N GLU A 3 -2.67 -12.33 -2.26
CA GLU A 3 -2.44 -13.77 -2.12
C GLU A 3 -2.22 -14.40 -3.48
N THR A 4 -1.20 -15.25 -3.56
CA THR A 4 -0.90 -16.11 -4.71
C THR A 4 -0.80 -17.56 -4.22
N ALA A 5 -0.59 -18.49 -5.14
CA ALA A 5 -0.36 -19.90 -4.75
C ALA A 5 0.88 -20.07 -3.85
N GLU A 6 1.86 -19.15 -3.91
CA GLU A 6 3.16 -19.30 -3.25
C GLU A 6 3.39 -18.28 -2.12
N ALA A 7 2.64 -17.19 -2.08
CA ALA A 7 2.90 -16.08 -1.15
C ALA A 7 1.65 -15.38 -0.64
N THR A 8 1.69 -15.01 0.63
CA THR A 8 0.79 -14.02 1.24
C THR A 8 1.58 -12.75 1.52
N VAL A 9 1.15 -11.63 0.94
CA VAL A 9 1.78 -10.32 1.04
C VAL A 9 0.82 -9.34 1.75
N ILE A 10 1.30 -8.67 2.78
CA ILE A 10 0.55 -7.60 3.45
C ILE A 10 1.27 -6.27 3.20
N ILE A 11 0.50 -5.23 2.89
CA ILE A 11 1.02 -3.90 2.59
C ILE A 11 0.31 -2.90 3.49
N ASP A 12 1.07 -2.06 4.20
CA ASP A 12 0.60 -0.98 5.07
C ASP A 12 -0.56 -1.42 6.00
N PRO A 13 -0.36 -2.44 6.84
CA PRO A 13 -1.44 -2.90 7.71
C PRO A 13 -1.73 -1.89 8.82
N TYR A 14 -2.80 -1.11 8.67
CA TYR A 14 -3.35 -0.25 9.70
C TYR A 14 -4.59 -0.90 10.29
N LEU A 15 -4.41 -1.70 11.35
CA LEU A 15 -5.46 -2.52 11.98
C LEU A 15 -5.60 -2.19 13.49
N SER A 16 -5.40 -0.91 13.84
CA SER A 16 -5.60 -0.37 15.19
C SER A 16 -6.35 0.97 15.13
N ASP A 17 -6.49 1.61 16.27
CA ASP A 17 -7.02 2.97 16.41
C ASP A 17 -5.90 3.96 16.84
N SER A 18 -4.65 3.68 16.44
CA SER A 18 -3.48 4.47 16.86
C SER A 18 -3.55 5.93 16.41
N VAL A 19 -4.08 6.20 15.21
CA VAL A 19 -4.26 7.57 14.70
C VAL A 19 -5.27 8.35 15.54
N GLU A 20 -6.40 7.75 15.91
CA GLU A 20 -7.43 8.37 16.75
C GLU A 20 -6.88 8.80 18.12
N LYS A 21 -5.97 8.02 18.71
CA LYS A 21 -5.34 8.35 19.99
C LYS A 21 -4.54 9.65 19.98
N ILE A 22 -4.01 10.01 18.80
CA ILE A 22 -3.21 11.24 18.61
C ILE A 22 -4.06 12.35 18.00
N GLN A 23 -4.98 11.99 17.10
CA GLN A 23 -5.85 12.90 16.37
C GLN A 23 -7.31 12.40 16.47
N PRO A 24 -8.04 12.70 17.55
CA PRO A 24 -9.38 12.15 17.82
C PRO A 24 -10.42 12.40 16.73
N GLN A 25 -10.23 13.44 15.90
CA GLN A 25 -11.11 13.73 14.75
C GLN A 25 -10.93 12.71 13.62
N ASN A 26 -9.80 12.03 13.56
CA ASN A 26 -9.43 11.02 12.55
C ASN A 26 -9.69 9.61 13.08
N TYR A 27 -10.90 9.35 13.55
CA TYR A 27 -11.29 8.04 14.05
C TYR A 27 -11.67 7.09 12.91
N ARG A 28 -11.45 5.81 13.15
CA ARG A 28 -11.81 4.74 12.23
C ARG A 28 -13.35 4.61 12.14
N ARG A 29 -13.88 4.67 10.93
CA ARG A 29 -15.33 4.54 10.67
C ARG A 29 -15.77 3.10 10.37
N VAL A 30 -14.82 2.23 10.04
CA VAL A 30 -15.06 0.80 9.80
C VAL A 30 -14.29 0.00 10.85
N ALA A 31 -14.99 -0.83 11.60
CA ALA A 31 -14.37 -1.67 12.62
C ALA A 31 -13.30 -2.58 12.04
N VAL A 32 -12.22 -2.78 12.79
CA VAL A 32 -11.13 -3.69 12.38
C VAL A 32 -11.64 -5.13 12.32
N ASP A 33 -11.41 -5.79 11.20
CA ASP A 33 -11.58 -7.24 11.11
C ASP A 33 -10.33 -7.93 11.68
N LYS A 34 -10.47 -8.46 12.89
CA LYS A 34 -9.36 -9.09 13.63
C LYS A 34 -8.77 -10.32 12.94
N ARG A 35 -9.49 -10.93 11.99
CA ARG A 35 -8.95 -12.08 11.22
C ARG A 35 -7.66 -11.71 10.49
N PHE A 36 -7.52 -10.45 10.05
CA PHE A 36 -6.30 -9.99 9.40
C PHE A 36 -5.10 -9.93 10.34
N LEU A 37 -5.28 -9.71 11.64
CA LEU A 37 -4.20 -9.74 12.63
C LEU A 37 -3.63 -11.16 12.85
N GLU A 38 -4.39 -12.20 12.50
CA GLU A 38 -3.98 -13.60 12.64
C GLU A 38 -3.22 -14.13 11.41
N VAL A 39 -3.21 -13.36 10.32
CA VAL A 39 -2.50 -13.72 9.09
C VAL A 39 -1.00 -13.78 9.35
N LYS A 40 -0.35 -14.83 8.84
CA LYS A 40 1.11 -15.02 8.90
C LYS A 40 1.71 -14.79 7.51
N PRO A 41 2.02 -13.55 7.13
CA PRO A 41 2.50 -13.24 5.80
C PRO A 41 3.87 -13.86 5.53
N ASP A 42 4.17 -14.03 4.24
CA ASP A 42 5.51 -14.31 3.74
C ASP A 42 6.31 -13.03 3.54
N LEU A 43 5.60 -11.97 3.11
CA LEU A 43 6.18 -10.64 2.93
C LEU A 43 5.30 -9.58 3.59
N LEU A 44 5.94 -8.68 4.32
CA LEU A 44 5.33 -7.50 4.92
C LEU A 44 5.96 -6.25 4.32
N LEU A 45 5.15 -5.38 3.73
CA LEU A 45 5.61 -4.20 3.01
C LEU A 45 5.07 -2.93 3.68
N PHE A 46 5.90 -1.89 3.68
CA PHE A 46 5.50 -0.55 4.09
C PHE A 46 5.90 0.45 3.02
N THR A 47 4.99 1.38 2.71
CA THR A 47 5.24 2.43 1.72
C THR A 47 5.91 3.65 2.34
N HIS A 48 5.59 4.00 3.60
CA HIS A 48 6.15 5.15 4.30
C HIS A 48 5.88 5.09 5.82
N VAL A 49 6.36 6.09 6.58
CA VAL A 49 6.43 6.05 8.04
C VAL A 49 5.18 6.58 8.77
N HIS A 50 4.18 7.13 8.06
CA HIS A 50 2.99 7.65 8.74
C HIS A 50 2.21 6.55 9.46
N LEU A 51 1.53 6.94 10.54
CA LEU A 51 0.95 6.02 11.51
C LEU A 51 -0.19 5.17 10.95
N ASP A 52 -0.89 5.65 9.93
CA ASP A 52 -1.94 4.93 9.20
C ASP A 52 -1.39 3.99 8.10
N HIS A 53 -0.06 3.87 7.98
CA HIS A 53 0.66 2.93 7.11
C HIS A 53 1.64 2.08 7.92
N TYR A 54 2.64 2.69 8.58
CA TYR A 54 3.46 2.02 9.57
C TYR A 54 2.83 2.18 10.96
N ASP A 55 1.81 1.40 11.21
CA ASP A 55 1.07 1.41 12.48
C ASP A 55 1.91 0.79 13.61
N THR A 56 2.29 1.61 14.57
CA THR A 56 3.12 1.21 15.72
C THR A 56 2.42 0.24 16.69
N GLU A 57 1.11 0.02 16.53
CA GLU A 57 0.35 -1.00 17.28
C GLU A 57 0.16 -2.28 16.48
N THR A 58 -0.06 -2.19 15.17
CA THR A 58 -0.23 -3.36 14.29
C THR A 58 1.08 -3.99 13.86
N ALA A 59 2.09 -3.18 13.47
CA ALA A 59 3.36 -3.70 12.97
C ALA A 59 4.05 -4.67 13.96
N PRO A 60 4.11 -4.38 15.29
CA PRO A 60 4.68 -5.32 16.25
C PRO A 60 3.98 -6.68 16.30
N ILE A 61 2.67 -6.75 16.03
CA ILE A 61 1.91 -8.02 16.03
C ILE A 61 2.42 -8.93 14.92
N TYR A 62 2.63 -8.39 13.71
CA TYR A 62 3.21 -9.14 12.61
C TYR A 62 4.69 -9.46 12.84
N LEU A 63 5.46 -8.48 13.34
CA LEU A 63 6.90 -8.60 13.54
C LEU A 63 7.28 -9.49 14.75
N ALA A 64 6.36 -9.76 15.66
CA ALA A 64 6.54 -10.75 16.73
C ALA A 64 6.33 -12.21 16.26
N ASN A 65 5.94 -12.42 14.98
CA ASN A 65 5.66 -13.76 14.48
C ASN A 65 6.96 -14.59 14.40
N GLU A 66 6.87 -15.85 14.82
CA GLU A 66 7.99 -16.81 14.73
C GLU A 66 8.27 -17.27 13.29
N LYS A 67 7.26 -17.22 12.40
CA LYS A 67 7.46 -17.51 10.97
C LYS A 67 8.35 -16.43 10.38
N LYS A 68 9.51 -16.83 9.87
CA LYS A 68 10.40 -15.93 9.15
C LYS A 68 9.69 -15.35 7.92
N MET A 69 9.71 -14.03 7.79
CA MET A 69 9.20 -13.30 6.63
C MET A 69 10.25 -12.31 6.11
N THR A 70 10.03 -11.80 4.91
CA THR A 70 10.77 -10.65 4.38
C THR A 70 9.97 -9.38 4.61
N VAL A 71 10.64 -8.36 5.16
CA VAL A 71 10.08 -7.02 5.43
C VAL A 71 10.73 -6.05 4.45
N LEU A 72 9.94 -5.53 3.49
CA LEU A 72 10.38 -4.53 2.53
C LEU A 72 9.85 -3.16 2.96
N CYS A 73 10.72 -2.22 3.25
CA CYS A 73 10.30 -0.91 3.70
C CYS A 73 11.36 0.16 3.39
N PRO A 74 10.95 1.42 3.16
CA PRO A 74 11.89 2.51 2.93
C PRO A 74 12.72 2.82 4.17
N THR A 75 13.81 3.56 3.97
CA THR A 75 14.75 3.95 5.03
C THR A 75 14.06 4.58 6.24
N SER A 76 13.00 5.38 6.02
CA SER A 76 12.22 6.02 7.11
C SER A 76 11.54 5.02 8.04
N VAL A 77 11.14 3.85 7.55
CA VAL A 77 10.50 2.78 8.31
C VAL A 77 11.50 1.75 8.81
N TRP A 78 12.54 1.47 8.03
CA TRP A 78 13.45 0.34 8.24
C TRP A 78 14.11 0.31 9.61
N SER A 79 14.57 1.46 10.11
CA SER A 79 15.22 1.55 11.42
C SER A 79 14.23 1.27 12.56
N GLU A 80 12.99 1.70 12.43
CA GLU A 80 11.94 1.48 13.43
C GLU A 80 11.43 0.04 13.40
N ALA A 81 11.18 -0.50 12.20
CA ALA A 81 10.73 -1.89 12.04
C ALA A 81 11.72 -2.89 12.67
N ARG A 82 13.01 -2.68 12.48
CA ARG A 82 14.07 -3.53 13.06
C ARG A 82 14.12 -3.53 14.57
N LYS A 83 13.65 -2.48 15.24
CA LYS A 83 13.61 -2.45 16.72
C LYS A 83 12.65 -3.49 17.30
N ASN A 84 11.68 -3.94 16.53
CA ASN A 84 10.80 -5.04 16.92
C ASN A 84 11.52 -6.39 16.98
N GLY A 85 12.73 -6.48 16.43
CA GLY A 85 13.54 -7.71 16.44
C GLY A 85 12.99 -8.82 15.56
N GLY A 86 13.15 -10.06 16.02
CA GLY A 86 12.70 -11.24 15.31
C GLY A 86 13.73 -11.80 14.33
N VAL A 87 13.34 -12.89 13.69
CA VAL A 87 14.20 -13.64 12.75
C VAL A 87 14.01 -13.23 11.28
N HIS A 88 13.37 -12.08 11.06
CA HIS A 88 12.95 -11.62 9.75
C HIS A 88 14.11 -11.07 8.91
N ASN A 89 13.91 -11.09 7.60
CA ASN A 89 14.82 -10.46 6.66
C ASN A 89 14.34 -9.01 6.40
N TYR A 90 15.00 -8.02 6.99
CA TYR A 90 14.65 -6.60 6.83
C TYR A 90 15.45 -5.99 5.68
N VAL A 91 14.77 -5.67 4.61
CA VAL A 91 15.34 -5.06 3.40
C VAL A 91 15.04 -3.58 3.37
N CYS A 92 16.07 -2.74 3.27
CA CYS A 92 15.93 -1.32 2.97
C CYS A 92 15.50 -1.19 1.51
N PHE A 93 14.24 -0.84 1.29
CA PHE A 93 13.56 -0.91 0.01
C PHE A 93 13.20 0.51 -0.47
N ASP A 94 14.23 1.29 -0.80
CA ASP A 94 14.08 2.66 -1.31
C ASP A 94 13.88 2.66 -2.83
N ARG A 95 13.44 3.78 -3.41
CA ARG A 95 13.25 3.97 -4.85
C ARG A 95 14.38 3.37 -5.68
N GLY A 96 14.03 2.58 -6.68
CA GLY A 96 14.95 1.88 -7.58
C GLY A 96 15.41 0.52 -7.07
N THR A 97 15.06 0.14 -5.83
CA THR A 97 15.33 -1.22 -5.33
C THR A 97 14.35 -2.22 -5.97
N VAL A 98 14.88 -3.36 -6.34
CA VAL A 98 14.12 -4.50 -6.85
C VAL A 98 14.35 -5.71 -5.96
N TRP A 99 13.28 -6.39 -5.59
CA TRP A 99 13.30 -7.63 -4.81
C TRP A 99 12.47 -8.71 -5.49
N THR A 100 12.97 -9.93 -5.54
CA THR A 100 12.21 -11.05 -6.12
C THR A 100 12.17 -12.21 -5.14
N GLU A 101 10.98 -12.65 -4.79
CA GLU A 101 10.75 -13.75 -3.87
C GLU A 101 9.40 -14.40 -4.15
N LYS A 102 9.33 -15.74 -4.02
CA LYS A 102 8.07 -16.52 -4.13
C LYS A 102 7.23 -16.19 -5.37
N GLY A 103 7.88 -16.15 -6.54
CA GLY A 103 7.18 -15.88 -7.80
C GLY A 103 6.72 -14.44 -8.01
N LEU A 104 7.02 -13.54 -7.06
CA LEU A 104 6.68 -12.12 -7.15
C LEU A 104 7.94 -11.27 -7.29
N ARG A 105 7.88 -10.24 -8.13
CA ARG A 105 8.89 -9.18 -8.24
C ARG A 105 8.32 -7.87 -7.73
N PHE A 106 9.01 -7.26 -6.79
CA PHE A 106 8.68 -5.97 -6.20
C PHE A 106 9.67 -4.92 -6.70
N THR A 107 9.18 -3.76 -7.11
CA THR A 107 10.00 -2.61 -7.51
C THR A 107 9.54 -1.38 -6.76
N ALA A 108 10.44 -0.76 -6.00
CA ALA A 108 10.17 0.52 -5.35
C ALA A 108 10.29 1.66 -6.37
N VAL A 109 9.24 2.46 -6.48
CA VAL A 109 9.15 3.60 -7.39
C VAL A 109 8.94 4.90 -6.63
N MET A 110 9.10 6.03 -7.30
CA MET A 110 8.90 7.36 -6.73
C MET A 110 7.50 7.53 -6.17
N ALA A 111 7.39 8.10 -4.97
CA ALA A 111 6.20 8.79 -4.47
C ALA A 111 6.55 10.25 -4.15
N THR A 112 5.55 11.11 -4.09
CA THR A 112 5.70 12.53 -3.71
C THR A 112 4.86 12.80 -2.49
N HIS A 113 5.50 12.75 -1.34
CA HIS A 113 4.82 12.79 -0.05
C HIS A 113 5.63 13.58 0.98
N SER A 114 5.07 13.81 2.18
CA SER A 114 5.78 14.50 3.28
C SER A 114 6.88 13.65 3.91
N ASP A 115 6.79 12.31 3.86
CA ASP A 115 7.94 11.43 4.08
C ASP A 115 8.81 11.41 2.82
N ASN A 116 10.02 11.95 2.91
CA ASN A 116 10.95 12.02 1.77
C ASN A 116 11.43 10.65 1.28
N ALA A 117 11.28 9.61 2.10
CA ALA A 117 11.61 8.24 1.73
C ALA A 117 10.39 7.43 1.25
N ALA A 118 9.20 8.06 1.19
CA ALA A 118 7.99 7.39 0.72
C ALA A 118 8.17 6.81 -0.67
N ILE A 119 7.61 5.63 -0.88
CA ILE A 119 7.67 4.87 -2.14
C ILE A 119 6.28 4.41 -2.58
N GLY A 120 6.12 4.28 -3.89
CA GLY A 120 5.14 3.37 -4.45
C GLY A 120 5.77 2.01 -4.71
N ILE A 121 4.95 0.98 -4.87
CA ILE A 121 5.41 -0.39 -5.06
C ILE A 121 4.73 -1.00 -6.28
N ILE A 122 5.53 -1.43 -7.26
CA ILE A 122 5.05 -2.25 -8.36
C ILE A 122 5.26 -3.71 -7.96
N ILE A 123 4.22 -4.52 -8.05
CA ILE A 123 4.23 -5.96 -7.78
C ILE A 123 3.92 -6.67 -9.09
N GLU A 124 4.87 -7.42 -9.61
CA GLU A 124 4.71 -8.25 -10.80
C GLU A 124 4.57 -9.72 -10.38
N ASP A 125 3.45 -10.33 -10.74
CA ASP A 125 3.30 -11.78 -10.63
C ASP A 125 4.01 -12.43 -11.83
N LEU A 126 5.08 -13.17 -11.55
CA LEU A 126 5.90 -13.77 -12.60
C LEU A 126 5.24 -14.98 -13.26
N SER A 127 4.13 -15.48 -12.71
CA SER A 127 3.40 -16.61 -13.28
C SER A 127 2.53 -16.21 -14.48
N ASP A 128 1.97 -14.98 -14.46
CA ASP A 128 1.08 -14.49 -15.52
C ASP A 128 1.47 -13.10 -16.07
N GLY A 129 2.52 -12.49 -15.50
CA GLY A 129 3.05 -11.19 -15.91
C GLY A 129 2.20 -9.98 -15.53
N LYS A 130 1.15 -10.16 -14.73
CA LYS A 130 0.33 -9.05 -14.25
C LYS A 130 1.12 -8.16 -13.30
N LYS A 131 0.99 -6.85 -13.50
CA LYS A 131 1.67 -5.82 -12.71
C LYS A 131 0.65 -4.98 -11.97
N TYR A 132 0.76 -4.96 -10.65
CA TYR A 132 -0.07 -4.17 -9.75
C TYR A 132 0.76 -3.01 -9.22
N TYR A 133 0.25 -1.79 -9.33
CA TYR A 133 0.91 -0.63 -8.77
C TYR A 133 0.15 -0.11 -7.55
N VAL A 134 0.72 -0.26 -6.36
CA VAL A 134 0.27 0.37 -5.13
C VAL A 134 1.05 1.66 -4.96
N THR A 135 0.37 2.80 -5.09
CA THR A 135 1.08 4.10 -5.08
C THR A 135 1.60 4.48 -3.71
N GLY A 136 1.06 3.90 -2.62
CA GLY A 136 1.14 4.50 -1.31
C GLY A 136 0.48 5.87 -1.31
N ASP A 137 0.78 6.68 -0.31
CA ASP A 137 0.37 8.07 -0.26
C ASP A 137 1.25 8.93 -1.16
N THR A 138 0.62 9.68 -2.07
CA THR A 138 1.35 10.53 -3.02
C THR A 138 0.50 11.64 -3.59
N LEU A 139 1.12 12.79 -3.84
CA LEU A 139 0.60 13.82 -4.72
C LEU A 139 0.78 13.43 -6.19
N TYR A 140 0.00 14.05 -7.07
CA TYR A 140 0.24 13.96 -8.50
C TYR A 140 1.61 14.56 -8.84
N ASN A 141 2.48 13.77 -9.42
CA ASN A 141 3.77 14.23 -9.93
C ASN A 141 4.08 13.47 -11.24
N HIS A 142 4.26 14.23 -12.33
CA HIS A 142 4.51 13.63 -13.64
C HIS A 142 5.83 12.83 -13.71
N ASN A 143 6.81 13.11 -12.85
CA ASN A 143 8.07 12.37 -12.80
C ASN A 143 7.89 10.91 -12.35
N ILE A 144 6.79 10.59 -11.66
CA ILE A 144 6.50 9.21 -11.25
C ILE A 144 6.36 8.29 -12.47
N PHE A 145 5.78 8.81 -13.58
CA PHE A 145 5.58 8.01 -14.78
C PHE A 145 6.88 7.51 -15.43
N ALA A 146 8.02 8.13 -15.12
CA ALA A 146 9.32 7.65 -15.58
C ALA A 146 9.75 6.32 -14.93
N ASP A 147 9.20 5.99 -13.76
CA ASP A 147 9.48 4.75 -13.04
C ASP A 147 8.45 3.65 -13.37
N LEU A 148 7.33 3.98 -14.04
CA LEU A 148 6.25 3.02 -14.27
C LEU A 148 6.51 2.19 -15.53
N PRO A 149 6.29 0.87 -15.47
CA PRO A 149 6.32 0.02 -16.66
C PRO A 149 5.04 0.16 -17.46
N ASP A 150 5.12 -0.18 -18.73
CA ASP A 150 3.94 -0.38 -19.56
C ASP A 150 3.13 -1.61 -19.09
N GLY A 151 1.83 -1.57 -19.42
CA GLY A 151 0.94 -2.71 -19.22
C GLY A 151 0.60 -2.99 -17.77
N LEU A 152 0.41 -1.96 -16.96
CA LEU A 152 -0.12 -2.11 -15.59
C LEU A 152 -1.50 -2.78 -15.65
N TYR A 153 -1.65 -3.88 -14.88
CA TYR A 153 -2.93 -4.56 -14.75
C TYR A 153 -3.88 -3.77 -13.85
N ALA A 154 -3.40 -3.33 -12.69
CA ALA A 154 -4.19 -2.47 -11.81
C ALA A 154 -3.31 -1.42 -11.12
N ILE A 155 -3.91 -0.25 -10.87
CA ILE A 155 -3.36 0.79 -10.01
C ILE A 155 -4.25 0.97 -8.78
N ILE A 156 -3.65 1.00 -7.60
CA ILE A 156 -4.30 1.24 -6.31
C ILE A 156 -3.78 2.58 -5.79
N LEU A 157 -4.66 3.59 -5.66
CA LEU A 157 -4.24 4.97 -5.44
C LEU A 157 -5.18 5.74 -4.50
N PRO A 158 -4.63 6.70 -3.68
CA PRO A 158 -5.42 7.53 -2.78
C PRO A 158 -6.27 8.55 -3.56
N ILE A 159 -7.44 8.90 -2.99
CA ILE A 159 -8.35 9.88 -3.61
C ILE A 159 -8.81 10.99 -2.64
N ASN A 160 -8.34 10.98 -1.40
CA ASN A 160 -8.88 11.85 -0.34
C ASN A 160 -8.43 13.32 -0.43
N GLY A 161 -7.35 13.65 -1.11
CA GLY A 161 -6.84 15.03 -1.27
C GLY A 161 -6.31 15.66 0.03
N VAL A 162 -6.05 14.87 1.06
CA VAL A 162 -5.60 15.32 2.39
C VAL A 162 -4.28 14.63 2.74
N GLY A 163 -3.44 15.28 3.55
CA GLY A 163 -2.18 14.67 3.99
C GLY A 163 -1.15 14.50 2.88
N ASN A 164 -1.11 15.39 1.88
CA ASN A 164 -0.26 15.29 0.69
C ASN A 164 -0.61 14.08 -0.20
N ASN A 165 -1.90 13.83 -0.36
CA ASN A 165 -2.47 12.85 -1.28
C ASN A 165 -3.16 13.50 -2.48
N MET A 166 -3.29 12.76 -3.56
CA MET A 166 -4.09 13.14 -4.71
C MET A 166 -5.56 13.32 -4.29
N ASN A 167 -6.18 14.42 -4.75
CA ASN A 167 -7.62 14.54 -4.73
C ASN A 167 -8.24 13.68 -5.86
N VAL A 168 -9.57 13.59 -5.88
CA VAL A 168 -10.30 12.74 -6.86
C VAL A 168 -9.93 13.09 -8.30
N THR A 169 -9.80 14.38 -8.64
CA THR A 169 -9.46 14.82 -10.01
C THR A 169 -8.05 14.42 -10.39
N ASP A 170 -7.09 14.70 -9.51
CA ASP A 170 -5.68 14.34 -9.72
C ASP A 170 -5.52 12.82 -9.83
N ALA A 171 -6.21 12.06 -8.98
CA ALA A 171 -6.18 10.60 -8.99
C ALA A 171 -6.76 10.01 -10.27
N MET A 172 -7.88 10.56 -10.79
CA MET A 172 -8.45 10.13 -12.07
C MET A 172 -7.49 10.42 -13.24
N ASP A 173 -6.85 11.58 -13.25
CA ASP A 173 -5.91 11.95 -14.32
C ASP A 173 -4.62 11.12 -14.22
N PHE A 174 -4.15 10.84 -13.02
CA PHE A 174 -3.01 9.95 -12.78
C PHE A 174 -3.30 8.53 -13.26
N ALA A 175 -4.45 7.96 -12.89
CA ALA A 175 -4.86 6.62 -13.31
C ALA A 175 -5.01 6.51 -14.82
N LYS A 176 -5.63 7.49 -15.49
CA LYS A 176 -5.71 7.52 -16.96
C LYS A 176 -4.34 7.52 -17.60
N ARG A 177 -3.43 8.36 -17.11
CA ARG A 177 -2.09 8.50 -17.66
C ARG A 177 -1.21 7.29 -17.40
N SER A 178 -1.42 6.56 -16.29
CA SER A 178 -0.69 5.32 -16.00
C SER A 178 -0.98 4.21 -17.00
N GLY A 179 -2.10 4.29 -17.75
CA GLY A 179 -2.52 3.27 -18.70
C GLY A 179 -2.94 1.95 -18.04
N ALA A 180 -3.17 1.92 -16.73
CA ALA A 180 -3.60 0.72 -16.04
C ALA A 180 -4.95 0.22 -16.54
N LYS A 181 -5.08 -1.11 -16.70
CA LYS A 181 -6.34 -1.73 -17.13
C LYS A 181 -7.46 -1.49 -16.11
N TYR A 182 -7.15 -1.49 -14.82
CA TYR A 182 -8.09 -1.22 -13.72
C TYR A 182 -7.54 -0.14 -12.78
N ALA A 183 -8.44 0.67 -12.22
CA ALA A 183 -8.12 1.69 -11.24
C ALA A 183 -8.94 1.49 -9.96
N VAL A 184 -8.25 1.30 -8.84
CA VAL A 184 -8.83 1.01 -7.52
C VAL A 184 -8.60 2.20 -6.61
N PRO A 185 -9.63 3.02 -6.32
CA PRO A 185 -9.50 4.11 -5.37
C PRO A 185 -9.37 3.55 -3.95
N VAL A 186 -8.48 4.15 -3.16
CA VAL A 186 -8.29 3.84 -1.74
C VAL A 186 -8.15 5.14 -0.93
N HIS A 187 -7.88 5.00 0.37
CA HIS A 187 -7.68 6.13 1.28
C HIS A 187 -8.87 7.09 1.29
N PHE A 188 -10.08 6.54 1.46
CA PHE A 188 -11.34 7.26 1.58
C PHE A 188 -12.20 6.68 2.69
N GLY A 189 -13.08 7.50 3.27
CA GLY A 189 -14.13 7.05 4.19
C GLY A 189 -13.66 6.58 5.57
N MET A 190 -12.37 6.62 5.88
CA MET A 190 -11.84 6.29 7.20
C MET A 190 -11.74 7.53 8.09
N PHE A 191 -11.11 8.59 7.60
CA PHE A 191 -10.93 9.86 8.31
C PHE A 191 -11.85 10.99 7.80
N ASP A 192 -12.55 10.74 6.73
CA ASP A 192 -13.44 11.68 6.05
C ASP A 192 -14.80 11.04 5.71
N GLN A 193 -15.64 11.75 4.99
CA GLN A 193 -16.91 11.25 4.47
C GLN A 193 -16.88 11.11 2.94
N LEU A 194 -15.69 11.05 2.35
CA LEU A 194 -15.56 10.94 0.91
C LEU A 194 -16.10 9.58 0.42
N SER A 195 -17.04 9.66 -0.51
CA SER A 195 -17.55 8.46 -1.18
C SER A 195 -16.67 8.09 -2.36
N PRO A 196 -16.28 6.82 -2.52
CA PRO A 196 -15.52 6.38 -3.70
C PRO A 196 -16.30 6.51 -5.00
N GLU A 197 -17.61 6.71 -4.95
CA GLU A 197 -18.46 6.91 -6.13
C GLU A 197 -18.14 8.21 -6.88
N CYS A 198 -17.44 9.16 -6.24
CA CYS A 198 -16.94 10.37 -6.92
C CYS A 198 -15.76 10.07 -7.88
N PHE A 199 -15.08 8.92 -7.74
CA PHE A 199 -14.02 8.48 -8.63
C PHE A 199 -14.63 7.84 -9.90
N LYS A 200 -14.89 8.68 -10.91
CA LYS A 200 -15.67 8.32 -12.13
C LYS A 200 -14.76 7.96 -13.29
N LEU A 201 -14.19 6.75 -13.27
CA LEU A 201 -13.50 6.15 -14.40
C LEU A 201 -14.25 4.91 -14.87
N ASP A 202 -14.26 4.66 -16.19
CA ASP A 202 -14.94 3.48 -16.77
C ASP A 202 -14.28 2.17 -16.32
N ASN A 203 -12.98 2.20 -16.06
CA ASN A 203 -12.17 1.07 -15.60
C ASN A 203 -11.98 1.03 -14.09
N ARG A 204 -12.78 1.78 -13.31
CA ARG A 204 -12.70 1.75 -11.86
C ARG A 204 -13.22 0.45 -11.29
N VAL A 205 -12.60 0.01 -10.22
CA VAL A 205 -13.09 -1.06 -9.35
C VAL A 205 -13.17 -0.51 -7.93
N ILE A 206 -14.37 -0.32 -7.41
CA ILE A 206 -14.58 0.21 -6.06
C ILE A 206 -14.41 -0.94 -5.06
N PRO A 207 -13.41 -0.86 -4.14
CA PRO A 207 -13.22 -1.93 -3.17
C PRO A 207 -14.24 -1.84 -2.03
N THR A 208 -14.70 -2.98 -1.56
CA THR A 208 -15.35 -3.10 -0.25
C THR A 208 -14.28 -3.42 0.79
N VAL A 209 -14.35 -2.75 1.95
CA VAL A 209 -13.36 -2.95 3.01
C VAL A 209 -13.42 -4.40 3.51
N TYR A 210 -12.25 -5.05 3.62
CA TYR A 210 -12.06 -6.45 4.02
C TYR A 210 -12.62 -7.51 3.07
N GLU A 211 -13.05 -7.12 1.87
CA GLU A 211 -13.47 -8.06 0.83
C GLU A 211 -12.42 -8.17 -0.28
N GLU A 212 -12.43 -9.30 -0.97
CA GLU A 212 -11.56 -9.54 -2.12
C GLU A 212 -11.97 -8.65 -3.30
N ILE A 213 -11.00 -8.00 -3.93
CA ILE A 213 -11.22 -7.21 -5.13
C ILE A 213 -11.30 -8.16 -6.34
N GLN A 214 -12.43 -8.15 -7.03
CA GLN A 214 -12.65 -8.92 -8.24
C GLN A 214 -12.38 -8.03 -9.47
N PHE A 215 -11.48 -8.49 -10.34
CA PHE A 215 -11.18 -7.86 -11.63
C PHE A 215 -11.86 -8.65 -12.76
N ASN A 216 -12.78 -8.01 -13.47
CA ASN A 216 -13.59 -8.63 -14.54
C ASN A 216 -12.93 -8.46 -15.93
#